data_02c868fb6e0ad0cebdb86c8d2226f999
#
_entry.id   02c868fb6e0ad0cebdb86c8d2226f999
#
_cell.length_a   1.000
_cell.length_b   1.000
_cell.length_c   1.000
_cell.angle_alpha   90.00
_cell.angle_beta   90.00
_cell.angle_gamma   90.00
#
_symmetry.space_group_name_H-M   'P 1'
#
loop_
_entity.id
_entity.type
_entity.pdbx_description
1 polymer ?
#
loop_
_entity_poly.entity_id
_entity_poly.type
_entity_poly.pdbx_seq_one_letter_code
_entity_poly.pdbx_strand_id
1 'polypeptide(L)'
;MSGEIKALVSKEETFDKLEIRLGQIIDAELEPAAPKKAYKLTVDFGKFGKKISVGRFTEHDIADIKGKKVLGVLNFEPRKIGNIVSEVLILGVQFPRAESGEATFITPLAQDAKIGGKLF
;
A
#
# COMPACT_ATOMS: atom_id res chain seq x y z
N MET A 1 0.54 23.09 19.35
CA MET A 1 -0.15 21.81 19.52
C MET A 1 0.84 20.70 19.67
N SER A 2 0.70 19.91 20.69
CA SER A 2 1.58 18.77 20.90
C SER A 2 1.12 17.57 20.07
N GLY A 3 2.06 16.82 19.54
CA GLY A 3 1.75 15.58 18.86
C GLY A 3 1.70 14.44 19.88
N GLU A 4 0.52 14.14 20.36
CA GLU A 4 0.35 13.04 21.29
C GLU A 4 0.54 11.71 20.60
N ILE A 5 1.29 10.82 21.23
CA ILE A 5 1.56 9.50 20.72
C ILE A 5 0.71 8.50 21.50
N LYS A 6 0.19 7.51 20.80
CA LYS A 6 -0.59 6.43 21.41
C LYS A 6 0.23 5.69 22.46
N ALA A 7 -0.45 4.95 23.31
CA ALA A 7 0.21 4.15 24.35
C ALA A 7 1.27 3.23 23.75
N LEU A 8 2.32 2.97 24.54
CA LEU A 8 3.41 2.09 24.10
C LEU A 8 2.88 0.68 23.89
N VAL A 9 3.41 0.02 22.86
CA VAL A 9 3.08 -1.37 22.54
C VAL A 9 4.37 -2.16 22.35
N SER A 10 4.29 -3.46 22.48
CA SER A 10 5.42 -4.35 22.23
C SER A 10 5.65 -4.48 20.73
N LYS A 11 6.89 -4.29 20.29
CA LYS A 11 7.27 -4.52 18.89
C LYS A 11 7.00 -5.98 18.51
N GLU A 12 7.31 -6.92 19.40
CA GLU A 12 7.13 -8.35 19.15
C GLU A 12 5.65 -8.73 18.98
N GLU A 13 4.76 -8.06 19.71
CA GLU A 13 3.32 -8.35 19.64
C GLU A 13 2.61 -7.57 18.53
N THR A 14 3.32 -6.71 17.81
CA THR A 14 2.73 -5.87 16.77
C THR A 14 3.53 -5.97 15.47
N PHE A 15 4.57 -5.17 15.32
CA PHE A 15 5.34 -5.06 14.09
C PHE A 15 5.89 -6.41 13.63
N ASP A 16 6.42 -7.22 14.54
CA ASP A 16 7.04 -8.51 14.19
C ASP A 16 6.02 -9.55 13.69
N LYS A 17 4.73 -9.31 13.88
CA LYS A 17 3.67 -10.18 13.38
C LYS A 17 3.22 -9.80 11.98
N LEU A 18 3.67 -8.68 11.45
CA LEU A 18 3.25 -8.21 10.13
C LEU A 18 4.22 -8.71 9.07
N GLU A 19 3.67 -9.15 7.93
CA GLU A 19 4.45 -9.52 6.78
C GLU A 19 4.47 -8.34 5.83
N ILE A 20 5.43 -7.41 6.03
CA ILE A 20 5.54 -6.21 5.20
C ILE A 20 6.68 -6.42 4.22
N ARG A 21 6.37 -6.35 2.93
CA ARG A 21 7.32 -6.61 1.85
C ARG A 21 7.31 -5.50 0.82
N LEU A 22 8.45 -5.35 0.16
CA LEU A 22 8.58 -4.45 -0.98
C LEU A 22 7.95 -5.10 -2.20
N GLY A 23 7.11 -4.35 -2.91
CA GLY A 23 6.52 -4.79 -4.16
C GLY A 23 6.74 -3.77 -5.25
N GLN A 24 6.33 -4.12 -6.47
CA GLN A 24 6.39 -3.22 -7.61
C GLN A 24 5.02 -3.19 -8.28
N ILE A 25 4.50 -1.99 -8.50
CA ILE A 25 3.23 -1.81 -9.19
C ILE A 25 3.43 -2.16 -10.66
N ILE A 26 2.75 -3.20 -11.12
CA ILE A 26 2.84 -3.63 -12.52
C ILE A 26 1.64 -3.22 -13.34
N ASP A 27 0.52 -2.88 -12.69
CA ASP A 27 -0.66 -2.34 -13.36
C ASP A 27 -1.49 -1.52 -12.38
N ALA A 28 -2.25 -0.57 -12.92
CA ALA A 28 -3.14 0.28 -12.15
C ALA A 28 -4.29 0.75 -13.03
N GLU A 29 -5.50 0.74 -12.48
CA GLU A 29 -6.68 1.25 -13.17
C GLU A 29 -7.68 1.77 -12.17
N LEU A 30 -8.60 2.63 -12.61
CA LEU A 30 -9.69 3.09 -11.74
C LEU A 30 -10.57 1.91 -11.34
N GLU A 31 -10.97 1.89 -10.07
CA GLU A 31 -11.87 0.87 -9.56
C GLU A 31 -13.28 1.46 -9.38
N PRO A 32 -14.21 1.19 -10.30
CA PRO A 32 -15.56 1.79 -10.22
C PRO A 32 -16.41 1.27 -9.08
N ALA A 33 -16.08 0.11 -8.51
CA ALA A 33 -16.84 -0.46 -7.40
C ALA A 33 -16.52 0.19 -6.05
N ALA A 34 -15.43 0.96 -5.97
CA ALA A 34 -15.06 1.63 -4.72
C ALA A 34 -16.02 2.78 -4.43
N PRO A 35 -16.44 2.98 -3.16
CA PRO A 35 -17.35 4.06 -2.81
C PRO A 35 -16.77 5.45 -3.01
N LYS A 36 -15.44 5.59 -2.94
CA LYS A 36 -14.73 6.82 -3.27
C LYS A 36 -13.69 6.50 -4.33
N LYS A 37 -13.30 7.52 -5.11
CA LYS A 37 -12.33 7.34 -6.20
C LYS A 37 -11.08 6.62 -5.69
N ALA A 38 -10.75 5.50 -6.33
CA ALA A 38 -9.63 4.66 -5.93
C ALA A 38 -9.07 3.94 -7.15
N TYR A 39 -7.83 3.47 -7.03
CA TYR A 39 -7.19 2.63 -8.03
C TYR A 39 -7.19 1.17 -7.59
N LYS A 40 -7.39 0.28 -8.55
CA LYS A 40 -7.06 -1.12 -8.40
C LYS A 40 -5.61 -1.30 -8.85
N LEU A 41 -4.76 -1.71 -7.93
CA LEU A 41 -3.34 -1.91 -8.18
C LEU A 41 -3.04 -3.39 -8.25
N THR A 42 -2.25 -3.78 -9.25
CA THR A 42 -1.65 -5.11 -9.28
C THR A 42 -0.18 -4.94 -8.92
N VAL A 43 0.24 -5.61 -7.85
CA VAL A 43 1.57 -5.41 -7.27
C VAL A 43 2.30 -6.76 -7.22
N ASP A 44 3.52 -6.76 -7.73
CA ASP A 44 4.38 -7.94 -7.75
C ASP A 44 5.28 -7.92 -6.50
N PHE A 45 5.12 -8.93 -5.64
CA PHE A 45 5.93 -9.08 -4.42
C PHE A 45 6.98 -10.18 -4.56
N GLY A 46 7.39 -10.49 -5.78
CA GLY A 46 8.42 -11.51 -6.02
C GLY A 46 7.93 -12.90 -5.64
N LYS A 47 8.65 -13.58 -4.76
CA LYS A 47 8.29 -14.95 -4.36
C LYS A 47 6.95 -15.03 -3.64
N PHE A 48 6.43 -13.92 -3.15
CA PHE A 48 5.10 -13.89 -2.48
C PHE A 48 3.96 -13.73 -3.48
N GLY A 49 4.28 -13.59 -4.77
CA GLY A 49 3.28 -13.53 -5.83
C GLY A 49 2.75 -12.13 -6.12
N LYS A 50 1.83 -12.08 -7.07
CA LYS A 50 1.14 -10.85 -7.46
C LYS A 50 -0.12 -10.72 -6.65
N LYS A 51 -0.40 -9.53 -6.15
CA LYS A 51 -1.54 -9.26 -5.28
C LYS A 51 -2.30 -8.04 -5.78
N ILE A 52 -3.59 -8.02 -5.50
CA ILE A 52 -4.47 -6.91 -5.81
C ILE A 52 -4.67 -6.06 -4.56
N SER A 53 -4.60 -4.74 -4.73
CA SER A 53 -4.92 -3.78 -3.69
C SER A 53 -5.79 -2.68 -4.26
N VAL A 54 -6.78 -2.24 -3.50
CA VAL A 54 -7.59 -1.08 -3.86
C VAL A 54 -7.23 0.04 -2.89
N GLY A 55 -6.78 1.17 -3.41
CA GLY A 55 -6.33 2.26 -2.56
C GLY A 55 -6.53 3.62 -3.18
N ARG A 56 -6.55 4.63 -2.32
CA ARG A 56 -6.84 6.00 -2.71
C ARG A 56 -5.56 6.76 -3.02
N PHE A 57 -4.94 6.43 -4.17
CA PHE A 57 -3.72 7.08 -4.64
C PHE A 57 -3.98 7.88 -5.93
N THR A 58 -5.21 8.36 -6.09
CA THR A 58 -5.66 8.91 -7.37
C THR A 58 -5.21 10.35 -7.62
N GLU A 59 -4.46 10.96 -6.70
CA GLU A 59 -3.76 12.22 -6.98
C GLU A 59 -2.57 12.02 -7.91
N HIS A 60 -2.11 10.76 -8.04
CA HIS A 60 -1.07 10.41 -9.01
C HIS A 60 -1.71 9.90 -10.29
N ASP A 61 -1.12 10.24 -11.43
CA ASP A 61 -1.54 9.65 -12.71
C ASP A 61 -1.08 8.21 -12.80
N ILE A 62 -1.91 7.37 -13.43
CA ILE A 62 -1.60 5.94 -13.60
C ILE A 62 -0.23 5.74 -14.25
N ALA A 63 0.08 6.54 -15.28
CA ALA A 63 1.37 6.42 -15.97
C ALA A 63 2.56 6.68 -15.05
N ASP A 64 2.38 7.51 -14.03
CA ASP A 64 3.47 7.86 -13.12
C ASP A 64 3.71 6.82 -12.03
N ILE A 65 2.72 5.98 -11.73
CA ILE A 65 2.86 5.01 -10.65
C ILE A 65 3.21 3.61 -11.13
N LYS A 66 2.98 3.29 -12.39
CA LYS A 66 3.40 1.99 -12.94
C LYS A 66 4.92 1.87 -12.85
N GLY A 67 5.39 0.74 -12.34
CA GLY A 67 6.81 0.49 -12.15
C GLY A 67 7.36 0.98 -10.83
N LYS A 68 6.60 1.73 -10.05
CA LYS A 68 7.07 2.23 -8.76
C LYS A 68 7.10 1.12 -7.72
N LYS A 69 8.10 1.20 -6.84
CA LYS A 69 8.22 0.27 -5.72
C LYS A 69 7.46 0.81 -4.53
N VAL A 70 6.76 -0.09 -3.85
CA VAL A 70 5.84 0.25 -2.76
C VAL A 70 5.96 -0.78 -1.65
N LEU A 71 5.42 -0.45 -0.49
CA LEU A 71 5.38 -1.37 0.66
C LEU A 71 3.97 -1.89 0.83
N GLY A 72 3.85 -3.19 1.06
CA GLY A 72 2.55 -3.81 1.32
C GLY A 72 2.57 -4.73 2.53
N VAL A 73 1.48 -4.72 3.27
CA VAL A 73 1.24 -5.66 4.36
C VAL A 73 0.47 -6.84 3.78
N LEU A 74 1.10 -8.02 3.77
CA LEU A 74 0.58 -9.18 3.07
C LEU A 74 -0.36 -10.05 3.90
N ASN A 75 -0.33 -9.91 5.22
CA ASN A 75 -1.06 -10.81 6.10
C ASN A 75 -2.19 -10.18 6.90
N PHE A 76 -2.76 -9.09 6.39
CA PHE A 76 -4.07 -8.65 6.87
C PHE A 76 -5.16 -9.44 6.16
N GLU A 77 -6.31 -9.57 6.80
CA GLU A 77 -7.46 -10.22 6.18
C GLU A 77 -7.87 -9.44 4.92
N PRO A 78 -8.18 -10.14 3.82
CA PRO A 78 -8.63 -9.49 2.59
C PRO A 78 -9.92 -8.71 2.82
N ARG A 79 -10.07 -7.61 2.07
CA ARG A 79 -11.28 -6.78 2.10
C ARG A 79 -12.00 -6.87 0.77
N LYS A 80 -13.31 -7.09 0.85
CA LYS A 80 -14.14 -7.10 -0.35
C LYS A 80 -14.65 -5.70 -0.63
N ILE A 81 -14.39 -5.21 -1.85
CA ILE A 81 -14.84 -3.88 -2.30
C ILE A 81 -15.62 -4.13 -3.58
N GLY A 82 -16.97 -4.07 -3.50
CA GLY A 82 -17.82 -4.53 -4.58
C GLY A 82 -17.59 -6.02 -4.82
N ASN A 83 -17.22 -6.38 -6.05
CA ASN A 83 -16.87 -7.76 -6.40
C ASN A 83 -15.36 -7.96 -6.56
N ILE A 84 -14.57 -6.98 -6.10
CA ILE A 84 -13.10 -7.06 -6.09
C ILE A 84 -12.63 -7.36 -4.68
N VAL A 85 -11.61 -8.22 -4.57
CA VAL A 85 -10.98 -8.51 -3.28
C VAL A 85 -9.65 -7.80 -3.22
N SER A 86 -9.51 -6.89 -2.23
CA SER A 86 -8.24 -6.24 -1.93
C SER A 86 -7.47 -7.14 -0.97
N GLU A 87 -6.40 -7.76 -1.47
CA GLU A 87 -5.65 -8.80 -0.78
C GLU A 87 -4.53 -8.28 0.09
N VAL A 88 -4.07 -7.07 -0.17
CA VAL A 88 -2.90 -6.49 0.48
C VAL A 88 -3.17 -5.03 0.77
N LEU A 89 -2.64 -4.54 1.89
CA LEU A 89 -2.68 -3.12 2.20
C LEU A 89 -1.39 -2.47 1.71
N ILE A 90 -1.49 -1.58 0.75
CA ILE A 90 -0.35 -0.77 0.32
C ILE A 90 -0.23 0.42 1.25
N LEU A 91 0.93 0.58 1.86
CA LEU A 91 1.17 1.64 2.81
C LEU A 91 1.37 2.98 2.10
N GLY A 92 0.83 4.02 2.69
CA GLY A 92 0.95 5.36 2.15
C GLY A 92 0.97 6.40 3.24
N VAL A 93 1.32 7.61 2.85
CA VAL A 93 1.32 8.78 3.73
C VAL A 93 0.27 9.73 3.19
N GLN A 94 -0.39 10.48 4.08
CA GLN A 94 -1.38 11.47 3.69
C GLN A 94 -0.82 12.40 2.60
N PHE A 95 -1.59 12.57 1.54
CA PHE A 95 -1.29 13.58 0.53
C PHE A 95 -1.45 14.96 1.17
N PRO A 96 -0.78 16.01 0.65
CA PRO A 96 -0.77 17.33 1.31
C PRO A 96 -2.13 17.92 1.66
N ARG A 97 -3.21 17.47 1.07
CA ARG A 97 -4.56 17.92 1.44
C ARG A 97 -5.29 16.76 2.09
N ALA A 98 -5.12 16.65 3.40
CA ALA A 98 -5.57 15.51 4.18
C ALA A 98 -7.09 15.29 4.11
N GLU A 99 -7.88 16.33 3.94
CA GLU A 99 -9.33 16.20 3.89
C GLU A 99 -9.83 15.42 2.70
N SER A 100 -8.98 15.21 1.68
CA SER A 100 -9.36 14.39 0.54
C SER A 100 -9.35 12.89 0.86
N GLY A 101 -8.59 12.50 1.89
CA GLY A 101 -8.38 11.09 2.19
C GLY A 101 -7.44 10.38 1.22
N GLU A 102 -6.75 11.12 0.36
CA GLU A 102 -5.80 10.58 -0.59
C GLU A 102 -4.44 10.37 0.04
N ALA A 103 -3.69 9.41 -0.52
CA ALA A 103 -2.36 9.06 -0.03
C ALA A 103 -1.33 9.07 -1.14
N THR A 104 -0.07 9.19 -0.76
CA THR A 104 1.06 8.95 -1.64
C THR A 104 1.83 7.74 -1.15
N PHE A 105 2.60 7.13 -2.05
CA PHE A 105 3.31 5.89 -1.74
C PHE A 105 4.57 6.13 -0.92
N ILE A 106 4.96 5.11 -0.16
CA ILE A 106 6.26 5.04 0.49
C ILE A 106 7.15 4.21 -0.42
N THR A 107 8.29 4.76 -0.84
CA THR A 107 9.20 4.08 -1.76
C THR A 107 10.62 4.12 -1.20
N PRO A 108 11.44 3.09 -1.44
CA PRO A 108 12.80 3.10 -0.93
C PRO A 108 13.68 4.09 -1.69
N LEU A 109 14.64 4.68 -0.99
CA LEU A 109 15.61 5.56 -1.61
C LEU A 109 16.50 4.80 -2.59
N ALA A 110 16.90 3.58 -2.25
CA ALA A 110 17.70 2.72 -3.14
C ALA A 110 16.80 2.19 -4.24
N GLN A 111 17.06 2.58 -5.48
CA GLN A 111 16.23 2.19 -6.63
C GLN A 111 16.34 0.71 -6.95
N ASP A 112 17.41 0.06 -6.54
CA ASP A 112 17.64 -1.38 -6.75
C ASP A 112 17.21 -2.22 -5.53
N ALA A 113 16.46 -1.64 -4.59
CA ALA A 113 15.91 -2.40 -3.47
C ALA A 113 15.14 -3.61 -4.00
N LYS A 114 15.33 -4.74 -3.35
CA LYS A 114 14.86 -6.03 -3.87
C LYS A 114 13.35 -6.21 -3.70
N ILE A 115 12.67 -6.58 -4.77
CA ILE A 115 11.25 -6.95 -4.71
C ILE A 115 11.10 -8.20 -3.82
N GLY A 116 10.15 -8.14 -2.89
CA GLY A 116 9.99 -9.18 -1.87
C GLY A 116 10.82 -8.94 -0.62
N GLY A 117 11.63 -7.89 -0.61
CA GLY A 117 12.46 -7.54 0.54
C GLY A 117 11.65 -7.24 1.78
N LYS A 118 12.17 -7.62 2.92
CA LYS A 118 11.48 -7.46 4.20
C LYS A 118 11.66 -6.03 4.73
N LEU A 119 10.60 -5.50 5.33
CA LEU A 119 10.67 -4.23 6.06
C LEU A 119 11.21 -4.47 7.47
N PHE A 120 12.13 -3.64 7.88
CA PHE A 120 12.66 -3.68 9.23
C PHE A 120 12.09 -2.56 10.07
#